data_b6b23c2994b3770ddc21ec9212d81196
#
_entry.id   b6b23c2994b3770ddc21ec9212d81196
#
_cell.length_a   1.000
_cell.length_b   1.000
_cell.length_c   1.000
_cell.angle_alpha   90.00
_cell.angle_beta   90.00
_cell.angle_gamma   90.00
#
_symmetry.space_group_name_H-M   'P 1'
#
loop_
_entity.id
_entity.type
_entity.pdbx_description
1 polymer ?
#
loop_
_entity_poly.entity_id
_entity_poly.type
_entity_poly.pdbx_seq_one_letter_code
_entity_poly.pdbx_strand_id
1 'polypeptide(L)'
;MPAPNAAALLRRNAADPLVADRPAVHFDGRTWTHREYYEESCRWANLLLAHSTRPFHVGVLLDNVPEYLFAFGAAALTGCTIVGLNPTRRGDNLRRDLEHTDVALVLTEEGHRDLLGDVAVPVLDVTDAVLPPRPHDPGIEPDPASTWALIFTSGTSDAPKAVICSQRRLLTSAVRLAMILDIETDDVGYVCMPLFHSNAVMVGWAPSLIVGASVGLARRFSASGWLPDVRRYGATYWNYTGKPLAYILATPEAPDDAVNSLRVAYGNEGSPQLVEEFGRRFEVRVIDAYGATEGGVAVNRDVEPRAGALGKAPDNVIVVSEDGVRRPPARFDDQGRLANADEAVGEIVNTEGAGPFEGYYKNDEAYRKATRNGWYWSGDLGYVDADGYIYFAGRTADWVRVDGENFPAGPVENALLRHPDVVAAAVYGVPDTQAGDQAMACLVLRDGAAFDGVAFATWLDGQEDLGPKWRPRYVRLTAEMPTTGTNKIVKRTLAQQKFRRDLVGDDALYVRERGDAAYRVFTAADEAAVRDGLAATGRERFWDL
;
A
#
# COMPACT_ATOMS: atom_id res chain seq x y z
N MET A 1 -14.97 1.33 -28.38
CA MET A 1 -14.48 2.54 -27.68
C MET A 1 -14.69 2.36 -26.20
N PRO A 2 -13.80 2.84 -25.32
CA PRO A 2 -14.04 2.80 -23.88
C PRO A 2 -15.36 3.50 -23.53
N ALA A 3 -16.07 3.02 -22.51
CA ALA A 3 -17.31 3.66 -22.05
C ALA A 3 -16.99 5.09 -21.54
N PRO A 4 -17.88 6.07 -21.74
CA PRO A 4 -17.63 7.45 -21.37
C PRO A 4 -17.55 7.62 -19.84
N ASN A 5 -18.30 6.83 -19.08
CA ASN A 5 -18.32 6.81 -17.61
C ASN A 5 -18.60 5.40 -17.09
N ALA A 6 -18.56 5.21 -15.77
CA ALA A 6 -18.76 3.91 -15.14
C ALA A 6 -20.22 3.44 -15.26
N ALA A 7 -21.21 4.33 -15.25
CA ALA A 7 -22.60 3.96 -15.45
C ALA A 7 -22.83 3.34 -16.82
N ALA A 8 -22.30 3.98 -17.88
CA ALA A 8 -22.36 3.45 -19.25
C ALA A 8 -21.62 2.10 -19.38
N LEU A 9 -20.51 1.91 -18.65
CA LEU A 9 -19.79 0.63 -18.60
C LEU A 9 -20.65 -0.48 -18.00
N LEU A 10 -21.29 -0.24 -16.87
CA LEU A 10 -22.15 -1.22 -16.20
C LEU A 10 -23.35 -1.61 -17.08
N ARG A 11 -24.02 -0.62 -17.69
CA ARG A 11 -25.12 -0.85 -18.64
C ARG A 11 -24.67 -1.66 -19.84
N ARG A 12 -23.51 -1.31 -20.40
CA ARG A 12 -22.92 -2.06 -21.53
C ARG A 12 -22.67 -3.52 -21.15
N ASN A 13 -21.98 -3.78 -20.05
CA ASN A 13 -21.66 -5.15 -19.63
C ASN A 13 -22.93 -5.97 -19.34
N ALA A 14 -23.96 -5.36 -18.76
CA ALA A 14 -25.24 -6.02 -18.50
C ALA A 14 -26.09 -6.27 -19.75
N ALA A 15 -25.89 -5.50 -20.84
CA ALA A 15 -26.64 -5.61 -22.10
C ALA A 15 -25.90 -6.42 -23.16
N ASP A 16 -24.59 -6.57 -23.07
CA ASP A 16 -23.78 -7.30 -24.07
C ASP A 16 -24.04 -8.81 -23.96
N PRO A 17 -24.58 -9.47 -24.98
CA PRO A 17 -24.87 -10.91 -24.95
C PRO A 17 -23.63 -11.79 -24.67
N LEU A 18 -22.44 -11.30 -24.97
CA LEU A 18 -21.18 -12.03 -24.73
C LEU A 18 -20.67 -11.90 -23.31
N VAL A 19 -21.17 -10.92 -22.54
CA VAL A 19 -20.66 -10.57 -21.19
C VAL A 19 -21.73 -10.73 -20.12
N ALA A 20 -22.98 -10.35 -20.41
CA ALA A 20 -24.06 -10.19 -19.44
C ALA A 20 -24.27 -11.39 -18.51
N ASP A 21 -24.24 -12.59 -19.04
CA ASP A 21 -24.49 -13.82 -18.30
C ASP A 21 -23.19 -14.53 -17.84
N ARG A 22 -22.03 -13.90 -18.07
CA ARG A 22 -20.74 -14.36 -17.53
C ARG A 22 -20.59 -13.95 -16.06
N PRO A 23 -19.80 -14.72 -15.27
CA PRO A 23 -19.45 -14.31 -13.92
C PRO A 23 -18.82 -12.92 -13.87
N ALA A 24 -19.21 -12.10 -12.91
CA ALA A 24 -18.59 -10.82 -12.57
C ALA A 24 -17.91 -10.87 -11.20
N VAL A 25 -18.58 -11.48 -10.20
CA VAL A 25 -18.10 -11.56 -8.83
C VAL A 25 -18.35 -12.95 -8.27
N HIS A 26 -17.30 -13.56 -7.71
CA HIS A 26 -17.38 -14.79 -6.91
C HIS A 26 -17.08 -14.44 -5.46
N PHE A 27 -17.92 -14.88 -4.55
CA PHE A 27 -17.70 -14.71 -3.11
C PHE A 27 -18.39 -15.81 -2.32
N ASP A 28 -17.65 -16.49 -1.49
CA ASP A 28 -18.15 -17.50 -0.52
C ASP A 28 -19.15 -18.54 -1.10
N GLY A 29 -18.82 -19.07 -2.28
CA GLY A 29 -19.65 -20.08 -2.97
C GLY A 29 -20.80 -19.52 -3.77
N ARG A 30 -21.06 -18.21 -3.74
CA ARG A 30 -22.02 -17.51 -4.60
C ARG A 30 -21.32 -16.81 -5.77
N THR A 31 -22.00 -16.77 -6.89
CA THR A 31 -21.53 -16.05 -8.10
C THR A 31 -22.62 -15.11 -8.56
N TRP A 32 -22.22 -13.90 -8.92
CA TRP A 32 -23.07 -12.93 -9.62
C TRP A 32 -22.55 -12.76 -11.02
N THR A 33 -23.45 -12.80 -12.00
CA THR A 33 -23.16 -12.44 -13.40
C THR A 33 -23.03 -10.93 -13.53
N HIS A 34 -22.53 -10.44 -14.68
CA HIS A 34 -22.49 -8.99 -14.95
C HIS A 34 -23.88 -8.36 -14.95
N ARG A 35 -24.90 -9.08 -15.41
CA ARG A 35 -26.30 -8.68 -15.32
C ARG A 35 -26.75 -8.55 -13.85
N GLU A 36 -26.52 -9.57 -13.05
CA GLU A 36 -26.89 -9.56 -11.62
C GLU A 36 -26.11 -8.50 -10.85
N TYR A 37 -24.82 -8.32 -11.13
CA TYR A 37 -24.03 -7.23 -10.55
C TYR A 37 -24.62 -5.85 -10.85
N TYR A 38 -25.04 -5.62 -12.10
CA TYR A 38 -25.72 -4.39 -12.49
C TYR A 38 -27.07 -4.24 -11.78
N GLU A 39 -27.87 -5.30 -11.71
CA GLU A 39 -29.17 -5.29 -11.01
C GLU A 39 -29.03 -4.98 -9.51
N GLU A 40 -28.05 -5.59 -8.83
CA GLU A 40 -27.73 -5.24 -7.44
C GLU A 40 -27.28 -3.78 -7.34
N SER A 41 -26.43 -3.32 -8.24
CA SER A 41 -26.02 -1.92 -8.30
C SER A 41 -27.20 -0.97 -8.45
N CYS A 42 -28.22 -1.34 -9.25
CA CYS A 42 -29.45 -0.58 -9.39
C CYS A 42 -30.29 -0.57 -8.09
N ARG A 43 -30.38 -1.71 -7.38
CA ARG A 43 -31.10 -1.75 -6.09
C ARG A 43 -30.44 -0.85 -5.05
N TRP A 44 -29.11 -0.91 -4.93
CA TRP A 44 -28.34 -0.01 -4.06
C TRP A 44 -28.43 1.45 -4.51
N ALA A 45 -28.42 1.73 -5.83
CA ALA A 45 -28.61 3.09 -6.35
C ALA A 45 -29.97 3.68 -5.92
N ASN A 46 -31.04 2.89 -5.97
CA ASN A 46 -32.37 3.33 -5.53
C ASN A 46 -32.42 3.58 -4.01
N LEU A 47 -31.68 2.81 -3.21
CA LEU A 47 -31.53 3.07 -1.77
C LEU A 47 -30.81 4.41 -1.55
N LEU A 48 -29.70 4.68 -2.26
CA LEU A 48 -28.98 5.95 -2.16
C LEU A 48 -29.86 7.13 -2.57
N LEU A 49 -30.66 7.00 -3.64
CA LEU A 49 -31.57 8.03 -4.10
C LEU A 49 -32.75 8.26 -3.14
N ALA A 50 -33.17 7.24 -2.39
CA ALA A 50 -34.16 7.39 -1.32
C ALA A 50 -33.60 8.19 -0.14
N HIS A 51 -32.27 8.13 0.12
CA HIS A 51 -31.59 8.96 1.11
C HIS A 51 -31.46 10.42 0.62
N SER A 52 -31.04 10.64 -0.62
CA SER A 52 -30.91 11.96 -1.24
C SER A 52 -31.00 11.88 -2.76
N THR A 53 -31.77 12.81 -3.35
CA THR A 53 -31.86 12.96 -4.82
C THR A 53 -30.66 13.70 -5.44
N ARG A 54 -29.79 14.27 -4.62
CA ARG A 54 -28.54 14.91 -5.05
C ARG A 54 -27.38 14.01 -4.72
N PRO A 55 -26.31 13.94 -5.54
CA PRO A 55 -25.09 13.22 -5.21
C PRO A 55 -24.52 13.63 -3.86
N PHE A 56 -24.04 12.67 -3.11
CA PHE A 56 -23.45 12.87 -1.78
C PHE A 56 -22.33 11.83 -1.55
N HIS A 57 -21.61 11.97 -0.45
CA HIS A 57 -20.52 11.06 -0.11
C HIS A 57 -21.02 9.95 0.80
N VAL A 58 -20.75 8.71 0.39
CA VAL A 58 -21.11 7.48 1.08
C VAL A 58 -19.84 6.89 1.70
N GLY A 59 -19.74 6.91 3.02
CA GLY A 59 -18.68 6.23 3.74
C GLY A 59 -18.92 4.71 3.71
N VAL A 60 -17.92 3.95 3.35
CA VAL A 60 -18.00 2.48 3.32
C VAL A 60 -16.99 1.89 4.27
N LEU A 61 -17.48 1.32 5.38
CA LEU A 61 -16.72 0.68 6.45
C LEU A 61 -17.05 -0.82 6.49
N LEU A 62 -16.54 -1.55 5.51
CA LEU A 62 -16.80 -2.98 5.29
C LEU A 62 -15.48 -3.73 5.09
N ASP A 63 -15.48 -5.02 5.40
CA ASP A 63 -14.52 -5.95 4.82
C ASP A 63 -14.75 -6.06 3.29
N ASN A 64 -13.98 -6.90 2.61
CA ASN A 64 -14.24 -7.19 1.21
C ASN A 64 -15.47 -8.11 1.09
N VAL A 65 -16.63 -7.50 0.97
CA VAL A 65 -17.91 -8.17 0.72
C VAL A 65 -18.52 -7.67 -0.60
N PRO A 66 -19.41 -8.44 -1.25
CA PRO A 66 -20.01 -8.03 -2.52
C PRO A 66 -20.72 -6.69 -2.46
N GLU A 67 -21.30 -6.34 -1.31
CA GLU A 67 -21.98 -5.07 -1.04
C GLU A 67 -21.06 -3.87 -1.23
N TYR A 68 -19.75 -4.04 -1.00
CA TYR A 68 -18.77 -2.98 -1.31
C TYR A 68 -18.73 -2.69 -2.81
N LEU A 69 -18.71 -3.74 -3.64
CA LEU A 69 -18.69 -3.59 -5.10
C LEU A 69 -20.05 -3.09 -5.61
N PHE A 70 -21.18 -3.51 -5.00
CA PHE A 70 -22.50 -2.99 -5.34
C PHE A 70 -22.62 -1.51 -4.98
N ALA A 71 -22.04 -1.06 -3.87
CA ALA A 71 -21.96 0.36 -3.51
C ALA A 71 -21.16 1.16 -4.55
N PHE A 72 -20.05 0.64 -5.07
CA PHE A 72 -19.33 1.25 -6.19
C PHE A 72 -20.21 1.35 -7.46
N GLY A 73 -20.94 0.28 -7.77
CA GLY A 73 -21.89 0.28 -8.89
C GLY A 73 -23.02 1.30 -8.70
N ALA A 74 -23.60 1.36 -7.50
CA ALA A 74 -24.64 2.34 -7.16
C ALA A 74 -24.14 3.78 -7.26
N ALA A 75 -22.93 4.05 -6.75
CA ALA A 75 -22.30 5.37 -6.87
C ALA A 75 -22.04 5.75 -8.33
N ALA A 76 -21.62 4.78 -9.16
CA ALA A 76 -21.47 5.00 -10.61
C ALA A 76 -22.79 5.42 -11.27
N LEU A 77 -23.92 4.79 -10.89
CA LEU A 77 -25.25 5.05 -11.46
C LEU A 77 -25.91 6.32 -10.94
N THR A 78 -25.50 6.85 -9.78
CA THR A 78 -26.14 8.01 -9.12
C THR A 78 -25.29 9.27 -9.13
N GLY A 79 -23.98 9.15 -9.43
CA GLY A 79 -23.01 10.23 -9.27
C GLY A 79 -22.56 10.46 -7.82
N CYS A 80 -22.96 9.61 -6.87
CA CYS A 80 -22.45 9.62 -5.51
C CYS A 80 -20.95 9.26 -5.47
N THR A 81 -20.30 9.60 -4.36
CA THR A 81 -18.87 9.33 -4.14
C THR A 81 -18.68 8.30 -3.05
N ILE A 82 -17.96 7.24 -3.32
CA ILE A 82 -17.53 6.27 -2.30
C ILE A 82 -16.35 6.82 -1.52
N VAL A 83 -16.47 6.85 -0.21
CA VAL A 83 -15.37 7.17 0.71
C VAL A 83 -14.93 5.89 1.39
N GLY A 84 -13.78 5.38 1.00
CA GLY A 84 -13.22 4.15 1.57
C GLY A 84 -12.72 4.38 3.00
N LEU A 85 -13.45 3.89 3.99
CA LEU A 85 -13.10 4.01 5.41
C LEU A 85 -12.25 2.83 5.85
N ASN A 86 -11.17 3.13 6.57
CA ASN A 86 -10.23 2.11 7.02
C ASN A 86 -10.66 1.52 8.38
N PRO A 87 -11.05 0.22 8.47
CA PRO A 87 -11.49 -0.40 9.72
C PRO A 87 -10.38 -0.59 10.77
N THR A 88 -9.13 -0.28 10.45
CA THR A 88 -8.06 -0.25 11.45
C THR A 88 -7.94 1.09 12.19
N ARG A 89 -8.58 2.15 11.69
CA ARG A 89 -8.63 3.45 12.37
C ARG A 89 -9.65 3.41 13.51
N ARG A 90 -9.37 4.18 14.55
CA ARG A 90 -10.14 4.17 15.80
C ARG A 90 -10.49 5.59 16.26
N GLY A 91 -11.63 5.72 16.96
CA GLY A 91 -12.02 6.91 17.68
C GLY A 91 -11.97 8.18 16.85
N ASP A 92 -11.26 9.21 17.35
CA ASP A 92 -11.17 10.53 16.71
C ASP A 92 -10.54 10.49 15.31
N ASN A 93 -9.69 9.53 15.02
CA ASN A 93 -9.11 9.42 13.67
C ASN A 93 -10.15 9.01 12.62
N LEU A 94 -11.02 8.04 12.95
CA LEU A 94 -12.09 7.63 12.04
C LEU A 94 -13.16 8.73 11.92
N ARG A 95 -13.50 9.37 13.04
CA ARG A 95 -14.44 10.51 13.05
C ARG A 95 -13.92 11.65 12.17
N ARG A 96 -12.63 12.00 12.29
CA ARG A 96 -12.00 13.05 11.47
C ARG A 96 -12.05 12.72 9.98
N ASP A 97 -11.87 11.45 9.61
CA ASP A 97 -11.97 11.04 8.20
C ASP A 97 -13.39 11.25 7.66
N LEU A 98 -14.42 10.87 8.43
CA LEU A 98 -15.83 11.09 8.09
C LEU A 98 -16.18 12.57 7.93
N GLU A 99 -15.81 13.39 8.93
CA GLU A 99 -16.07 14.84 8.92
C GLU A 99 -15.33 15.55 7.78
N HIS A 100 -14.05 15.22 7.60
CA HIS A 100 -13.22 15.84 6.53
C HIS A 100 -13.80 15.58 5.15
N THR A 101 -14.33 14.39 4.92
CA THR A 101 -14.85 13.98 3.61
C THR A 101 -16.36 14.17 3.46
N ASP A 102 -17.03 14.93 4.35
CA ASP A 102 -18.46 15.24 4.28
C ASP A 102 -19.35 14.01 4.05
N VAL A 103 -19.02 12.89 4.67
CA VAL A 103 -19.84 11.67 4.59
C VAL A 103 -21.24 11.96 5.12
N ALA A 104 -22.27 11.64 4.33
CA ALA A 104 -23.68 11.85 4.68
C ALA A 104 -24.41 10.56 5.04
N LEU A 105 -23.86 9.41 4.68
CA LEU A 105 -24.38 8.07 5.00
C LEU A 105 -23.18 7.13 5.15
N VAL A 106 -23.18 6.28 6.18
CA VAL A 106 -22.19 5.22 6.34
C VAL A 106 -22.85 3.86 6.08
N LEU A 107 -22.25 3.09 5.18
CA LEU A 107 -22.54 1.66 5.02
C LEU A 107 -21.53 0.87 5.85
N THR A 108 -22.02 -0.03 6.70
CA THR A 108 -21.20 -0.85 7.60
C THR A 108 -21.72 -2.27 7.70
N GLU A 109 -21.00 -3.12 8.39
CA GLU A 109 -21.43 -4.45 8.83
C GLU A 109 -21.30 -4.58 10.35
N GLU A 110 -22.02 -5.51 10.97
CA GLU A 110 -22.06 -5.70 12.43
C GLU A 110 -20.67 -5.68 13.07
N GLY A 111 -19.69 -6.36 12.47
CA GLY A 111 -18.32 -6.43 12.99
C GLY A 111 -17.54 -5.11 13.04
N HIS A 112 -18.05 -4.06 12.40
CA HIS A 112 -17.40 -2.75 12.35
C HIS A 112 -18.25 -1.64 12.99
N ARG A 113 -19.48 -1.90 13.36
CA ARG A 113 -20.42 -0.89 13.88
C ARG A 113 -19.88 -0.14 15.09
N ASP A 114 -19.27 -0.86 16.03
CA ASP A 114 -18.74 -0.29 17.27
C ASP A 114 -17.58 0.70 17.03
N LEU A 115 -16.89 0.60 15.88
CA LEU A 115 -15.80 1.51 15.51
C LEU A 115 -16.29 2.94 15.26
N LEU A 116 -17.55 3.09 14.87
CA LEU A 116 -18.16 4.37 14.54
C LEU A 116 -18.52 5.18 15.79
N GLY A 117 -18.85 4.51 16.92
CA GLY A 117 -19.31 5.20 18.12
C GLY A 117 -20.52 6.08 17.84
N ASP A 118 -20.56 7.25 18.47
CA ASP A 118 -21.64 8.24 18.29
C ASP A 118 -21.34 9.18 17.11
N VAL A 119 -21.42 8.68 15.87
CA VAL A 119 -21.32 9.53 14.68
C VAL A 119 -22.66 10.22 14.39
N ALA A 120 -22.60 11.48 13.95
CA ALA A 120 -23.80 12.30 13.69
C ALA A 120 -24.52 11.93 12.38
N VAL A 121 -23.94 11.08 11.53
CA VAL A 121 -24.49 10.69 10.24
C VAL A 121 -25.25 9.37 10.34
N PRO A 122 -26.30 9.14 9.51
CA PRO A 122 -26.97 7.86 9.42
C PRO A 122 -26.00 6.71 9.14
N VAL A 123 -26.18 5.60 9.86
CA VAL A 123 -25.40 4.37 9.70
C VAL A 123 -26.35 3.25 9.30
N LEU A 124 -26.07 2.61 8.17
CA LEU A 124 -26.83 1.49 7.64
C LEU A 124 -25.97 0.23 7.66
N ASP A 125 -26.41 -0.80 8.39
CA ASP A 125 -25.83 -2.12 8.27
C ASP A 125 -26.28 -2.76 6.94
N VAL A 126 -25.31 -3.22 6.13
CA VAL A 126 -25.61 -3.75 4.79
C VAL A 126 -26.43 -5.05 4.87
N THR A 127 -26.36 -5.78 5.99
CA THR A 127 -27.15 -7.01 6.21
C THR A 127 -28.61 -6.72 6.53
N ASP A 128 -28.89 -5.53 7.11
CA ASP A 128 -30.24 -5.06 7.45
C ASP A 128 -30.87 -4.21 6.33
N ALA A 129 -30.13 -3.97 5.25
CA ALA A 129 -30.57 -3.09 4.17
C ALA A 129 -31.81 -3.64 3.46
N VAL A 130 -32.93 -2.91 3.52
CA VAL A 130 -34.15 -3.24 2.77
C VAL A 130 -34.03 -2.66 1.38
N LEU A 131 -33.57 -3.50 0.45
CA LEU A 131 -33.44 -3.12 -0.96
C LEU A 131 -34.76 -3.27 -1.73
N PRO A 132 -35.01 -2.42 -2.75
CA PRO A 132 -36.17 -2.59 -3.63
C PRO A 132 -36.20 -3.98 -4.27
N PRO A 133 -37.34 -4.66 -4.33
CA PRO A 133 -37.43 -6.02 -4.85
C PRO A 133 -37.16 -6.09 -6.38
N ARG A 134 -37.39 -5.00 -7.10
CA ARG A 134 -37.09 -4.89 -8.54
C ARG A 134 -35.98 -3.89 -8.76
N PRO A 135 -34.93 -4.27 -9.51
CA PRO A 135 -33.91 -3.33 -9.93
C PRO A 135 -34.51 -2.30 -10.88
N HIS A 136 -34.22 -1.02 -10.64
CA HIS A 136 -34.62 0.06 -11.52
C HIS A 136 -33.39 0.92 -11.82
N ASP A 137 -32.99 1.03 -13.07
CA ASP A 137 -31.93 1.94 -13.46
C ASP A 137 -32.41 3.39 -13.29
N PRO A 138 -31.71 4.20 -12.49
CA PRO A 138 -32.08 5.61 -12.32
C PRO A 138 -31.98 6.44 -13.59
N GLY A 139 -31.35 5.95 -14.65
CA GLY A 139 -31.18 6.65 -15.93
C GLY A 139 -30.29 7.89 -15.84
N ILE A 140 -29.55 8.06 -14.76
CA ILE A 140 -28.62 9.18 -14.57
C ILE A 140 -27.34 8.91 -15.36
N GLU A 141 -26.82 9.95 -16.01
CA GLU A 141 -25.53 9.95 -16.72
C GLU A 141 -24.55 10.89 -15.99
N PRO A 142 -23.78 10.42 -15.02
CA PRO A 142 -22.83 11.26 -14.30
C PRO A 142 -21.72 11.76 -15.23
N ASP A 143 -21.25 12.99 -14.97
CA ASP A 143 -20.08 13.52 -15.66
C ASP A 143 -18.86 12.60 -15.44
N PRO A 144 -18.14 12.18 -16.48
CA PRO A 144 -16.91 11.42 -16.33
C PRO A 144 -15.86 12.05 -15.37
N ALA A 145 -15.90 13.37 -15.21
CA ALA A 145 -15.05 14.10 -14.29
C ALA A 145 -15.59 14.11 -12.83
N SER A 146 -16.83 13.61 -12.60
CA SER A 146 -17.37 13.53 -11.23
C SER A 146 -16.52 12.57 -10.38
N THR A 147 -16.32 12.93 -9.11
CA THR A 147 -15.61 12.09 -8.16
C THR A 147 -16.39 10.80 -7.92
N TRP A 148 -15.77 9.67 -8.17
CA TRP A 148 -16.36 8.35 -7.91
C TRP A 148 -15.87 7.75 -6.61
N ALA A 149 -14.61 8.01 -6.26
CA ALA A 149 -14.02 7.57 -5.00
C ALA A 149 -13.14 8.63 -4.36
N LEU A 150 -13.13 8.66 -3.02
CA LEU A 150 -12.11 9.28 -2.19
C LEU A 150 -11.32 8.19 -1.50
N ILE A 151 -10.02 8.12 -1.78
CA ILE A 151 -9.14 7.06 -1.27
C ILE A 151 -8.10 7.70 -0.36
N PHE A 152 -8.13 7.33 0.91
CA PHE A 152 -7.15 7.82 1.87
C PHE A 152 -5.77 7.20 1.64
N THR A 153 -4.74 8.06 1.67
CA THR A 153 -3.35 7.64 1.68
C THR A 153 -2.76 7.76 3.08
N SER A 154 -1.75 6.94 3.37
CA SER A 154 -1.00 6.99 4.62
C SER A 154 -0.07 8.21 4.62
N GLY A 155 -0.62 9.41 4.75
CA GLY A 155 0.17 10.64 4.88
C GLY A 155 0.77 10.80 6.27
N THR A 156 1.98 11.35 6.33
CA THR A 156 2.67 11.74 7.59
C THR A 156 2.14 13.06 8.17
N SER A 157 1.17 13.71 7.52
CA SER A 157 0.57 14.99 7.94
C SER A 157 -0.63 14.77 8.87
N ASP A 158 -0.89 15.74 9.77
CA ASP A 158 -2.03 15.71 10.69
C ASP A 158 -3.40 15.79 10.00
N ALA A 159 -3.47 16.37 8.80
CA ALA A 159 -4.69 16.45 8.01
C ALA A 159 -4.86 15.22 7.10
N PRO A 160 -6.07 14.65 6.99
CA PRO A 160 -6.35 13.54 6.10
C PRO A 160 -6.02 13.89 4.64
N LYS A 161 -5.42 12.94 3.92
CA LYS A 161 -5.18 13.03 2.48
C LYS A 161 -6.09 12.05 1.76
N ALA A 162 -7.29 12.50 1.41
CA ALA A 162 -8.25 11.76 0.61
C ALA A 162 -8.04 12.11 -0.87
N VAL A 163 -7.44 11.21 -1.62
CA VAL A 163 -7.15 11.40 -3.06
C VAL A 163 -8.45 11.36 -3.85
N ILE A 164 -8.66 12.38 -4.67
CA ILE A 164 -9.80 12.47 -5.59
C ILE A 164 -9.58 11.50 -6.76
N CYS A 165 -10.55 10.62 -6.98
CA CYS A 165 -10.56 9.67 -8.08
C CYS A 165 -11.86 9.83 -8.87
N SER A 166 -11.81 10.53 -10.01
CA SER A 166 -12.96 10.64 -10.91
C SER A 166 -13.26 9.31 -11.60
N GLN A 167 -14.47 9.19 -12.15
CA GLN A 167 -14.85 8.02 -12.97
C GLN A 167 -13.88 7.86 -14.15
N ARG A 168 -13.59 8.96 -14.86
CA ARG A 168 -12.63 8.95 -15.98
C ARG A 168 -11.26 8.44 -15.57
N ARG A 169 -10.72 8.93 -14.46
CA ARG A 169 -9.40 8.53 -13.94
C ARG A 169 -9.35 7.03 -13.63
N LEU A 170 -10.34 6.52 -12.90
CA LEU A 170 -10.42 5.10 -12.54
C LEU A 170 -10.53 4.21 -13.79
N LEU A 171 -11.40 4.55 -14.74
CA LEU A 171 -11.57 3.79 -15.97
C LEU A 171 -10.32 3.83 -16.86
N THR A 172 -9.66 4.99 -16.98
CA THR A 172 -8.41 5.11 -17.75
C THR A 172 -7.30 4.25 -17.15
N SER A 173 -7.16 4.24 -15.83
CA SER A 173 -6.21 3.37 -15.13
C SER A 173 -6.52 1.89 -15.34
N ALA A 174 -7.80 1.52 -15.28
CA ALA A 174 -8.27 0.14 -15.50
C ALA A 174 -7.96 -0.36 -16.92
N VAL A 175 -8.25 0.46 -17.95
CA VAL A 175 -7.92 0.13 -19.34
C VAL A 175 -6.41 -0.10 -19.50
N ARG A 176 -5.61 0.83 -18.98
CA ARG A 176 -4.15 0.72 -19.07
C ARG A 176 -3.62 -0.56 -18.42
N LEU A 177 -4.11 -0.88 -17.22
CA LEU A 177 -3.68 -2.09 -16.51
C LEU A 177 -4.17 -3.37 -17.20
N ALA A 178 -5.40 -3.40 -17.67
CA ALA A 178 -5.91 -4.53 -18.45
C ALA A 178 -5.04 -4.82 -19.68
N MET A 179 -4.58 -3.77 -20.37
CA MET A 179 -3.66 -3.89 -21.52
C MET A 179 -2.26 -4.38 -21.11
N ILE A 180 -1.69 -3.83 -20.01
CA ILE A 180 -0.34 -4.22 -19.53
C ILE A 180 -0.31 -5.67 -19.04
N LEU A 181 -1.38 -6.11 -18.40
CA LEU A 181 -1.50 -7.44 -17.81
C LEU A 181 -2.12 -8.46 -18.76
N ASP A 182 -2.52 -8.02 -19.96
CA ASP A 182 -3.19 -8.85 -20.96
C ASP A 182 -4.41 -9.57 -20.36
N ILE A 183 -5.29 -8.76 -19.71
CA ILE A 183 -6.51 -9.27 -19.08
C ILE A 183 -7.61 -9.32 -20.12
N GLU A 184 -8.17 -10.51 -20.31
CA GLU A 184 -9.27 -10.79 -21.21
C GLU A 184 -10.56 -11.16 -20.46
N THR A 185 -11.64 -11.30 -21.19
CA THR A 185 -12.98 -11.60 -20.64
C THR A 185 -13.05 -12.94 -19.88
N ASP A 186 -12.15 -13.89 -20.21
CA ASP A 186 -12.08 -15.22 -19.56
C ASP A 186 -11.24 -15.24 -18.28
N ASP A 187 -10.56 -14.14 -17.97
CA ASP A 187 -9.71 -14.05 -16.80
C ASP A 187 -10.53 -13.94 -15.50
N VAL A 188 -9.88 -14.36 -14.41
CA VAL A 188 -10.40 -14.24 -13.05
C VAL A 188 -9.35 -13.52 -12.18
N GLY A 189 -9.67 -12.32 -11.73
CA GLY A 189 -8.84 -11.61 -10.77
C GLY A 189 -9.06 -12.12 -9.34
N TYR A 190 -8.01 -12.32 -8.54
CA TYR A 190 -8.16 -12.61 -7.12
C TYR A 190 -7.96 -11.35 -6.29
N VAL A 191 -9.01 -10.90 -5.60
CA VAL A 191 -9.01 -9.66 -4.81
C VAL A 191 -9.12 -9.98 -3.33
N CYS A 192 -7.99 -9.91 -2.63
CA CYS A 192 -7.89 -10.09 -1.17
C CYS A 192 -7.30 -8.87 -0.45
N MET A 193 -6.81 -7.88 -1.21
CA MET A 193 -6.41 -6.59 -0.64
C MET A 193 -7.66 -5.75 -0.34
N PRO A 194 -7.64 -4.88 0.71
CA PRO A 194 -8.82 -4.15 1.13
C PRO A 194 -9.37 -3.18 0.07
N LEU A 195 -10.68 -3.23 -0.19
CA LEU A 195 -11.39 -2.42 -1.19
C LEU A 195 -11.45 -0.92 -0.86
N PHE A 196 -11.08 -0.50 0.35
CA PHE A 196 -10.94 0.93 0.67
C PHE A 196 -9.63 1.53 0.16
N HIS A 197 -8.76 0.73 -0.48
CA HIS A 197 -7.48 1.16 -1.03
C HIS A 197 -7.40 1.04 -2.55
N SER A 198 -6.58 1.92 -3.15
CA SER A 198 -6.33 1.98 -4.59
C SER A 198 -5.82 0.67 -5.18
N ASN A 199 -4.97 -0.09 -4.45
CA ASN A 199 -4.46 -1.37 -4.93
C ASN A 199 -5.59 -2.36 -5.23
N ALA A 200 -6.58 -2.54 -4.34
CA ALA A 200 -7.69 -3.43 -4.59
C ALA A 200 -8.65 -2.91 -5.67
N VAL A 201 -8.99 -1.61 -5.62
CA VAL A 201 -9.97 -1.02 -6.54
C VAL A 201 -9.38 -0.83 -7.94
N MET A 202 -8.22 -0.14 -8.04
CA MET A 202 -7.65 0.25 -9.33
C MET A 202 -6.88 -0.89 -10.00
N VAL A 203 -6.24 -1.76 -9.21
CA VAL A 203 -5.38 -2.82 -9.73
C VAL A 203 -6.09 -4.18 -9.68
N GLY A 204 -6.82 -4.47 -8.61
CA GLY A 204 -7.50 -5.76 -8.43
C GLY A 204 -8.81 -5.88 -9.22
N TRP A 205 -9.75 -4.96 -8.98
CA TRP A 205 -11.13 -5.07 -9.46
C TRP A 205 -11.40 -4.38 -10.80
N ALA A 206 -11.03 -3.11 -10.93
CA ALA A 206 -11.42 -2.31 -12.09
C ALA A 206 -10.92 -2.85 -13.45
N PRO A 207 -9.73 -3.46 -13.58
CA PRO A 207 -9.29 -4.09 -14.83
C PRO A 207 -10.21 -5.22 -15.28
N SER A 208 -10.69 -6.07 -14.35
CA SER A 208 -11.68 -7.11 -14.68
C SER A 208 -13.01 -6.50 -15.14
N LEU A 209 -13.51 -5.50 -14.42
CA LEU A 209 -14.77 -4.83 -14.77
C LEU A 209 -14.74 -4.23 -16.19
N ILE A 210 -13.61 -3.59 -16.59
CA ILE A 210 -13.53 -2.88 -17.87
C ILE A 210 -13.56 -3.81 -19.07
N VAL A 211 -13.03 -5.03 -18.93
CA VAL A 211 -13.00 -6.05 -20.02
C VAL A 211 -14.15 -7.05 -19.93
N GLY A 212 -14.97 -7.03 -18.86
CA GLY A 212 -16.04 -8.00 -18.64
C GLY A 212 -15.54 -9.35 -18.10
N ALA A 213 -14.38 -9.37 -17.43
CA ALA A 213 -13.83 -10.49 -16.68
C ALA A 213 -14.45 -10.58 -15.29
N SER A 214 -14.15 -11.63 -14.54
CA SER A 214 -14.64 -11.84 -13.18
C SER A 214 -13.57 -11.56 -12.11
N VAL A 215 -14.02 -11.44 -10.85
CA VAL A 215 -13.15 -11.44 -9.69
C VAL A 215 -13.60 -12.48 -8.65
N GLY A 216 -12.64 -13.22 -8.10
CA GLY A 216 -12.79 -13.98 -6.86
C GLY A 216 -12.45 -13.07 -5.68
N LEU A 217 -13.46 -12.71 -4.89
CA LEU A 217 -13.30 -11.82 -3.74
C LEU A 217 -13.07 -12.63 -2.48
N ALA A 218 -12.01 -12.31 -1.73
CA ALA A 218 -11.79 -12.85 -0.40
C ALA A 218 -12.04 -11.76 0.63
N ARG A 219 -12.77 -12.10 1.69
CA ARG A 219 -13.14 -11.15 2.76
C ARG A 219 -11.92 -10.43 3.36
N ARG A 220 -10.83 -11.17 3.54
CA ARG A 220 -9.54 -10.66 4.07
C ARG A 220 -8.39 -11.48 3.49
N PHE A 221 -7.22 -10.89 3.48
CA PHE A 221 -6.00 -11.62 3.15
C PHE A 221 -5.72 -12.73 4.19
N SER A 222 -5.36 -13.91 3.71
CA SER A 222 -4.86 -15.03 4.50
C SER A 222 -3.73 -15.72 3.76
N ALA A 223 -2.54 -15.81 4.37
CA ALA A 223 -1.38 -16.45 3.73
C ALA A 223 -1.64 -17.94 3.43
N SER A 224 -2.20 -18.67 4.38
CA SER A 224 -2.56 -20.10 4.20
C SER A 224 -3.80 -20.31 3.34
N GLY A 225 -4.71 -19.34 3.26
CA GLY A 225 -5.91 -19.36 2.42
C GLY A 225 -5.69 -18.94 0.99
N TRP A 226 -4.56 -18.26 0.70
CA TRP A 226 -4.30 -17.68 -0.62
C TRP A 226 -4.31 -18.70 -1.76
N LEU A 227 -3.49 -19.74 -1.69
CA LEU A 227 -3.40 -20.76 -2.75
C LEU A 227 -4.69 -21.58 -2.89
N PRO A 228 -5.33 -22.04 -1.80
CA PRO A 228 -6.67 -22.63 -1.87
C PRO A 228 -7.70 -21.76 -2.58
N ASP A 229 -7.73 -20.44 -2.32
CA ASP A 229 -8.65 -19.52 -2.98
C ASP A 229 -8.31 -19.30 -4.46
N VAL A 230 -7.01 -19.15 -4.79
CA VAL A 230 -6.54 -19.06 -6.19
C VAL A 230 -7.02 -20.27 -6.99
N ARG A 231 -6.86 -21.48 -6.44
CA ARG A 231 -7.32 -22.73 -7.05
C ARG A 231 -8.86 -22.81 -7.13
N ARG A 232 -9.55 -22.46 -6.06
CA ARG A 232 -11.02 -22.49 -5.96
C ARG A 232 -11.69 -21.60 -6.99
N TYR A 233 -11.18 -20.39 -7.17
CA TYR A 233 -11.73 -19.43 -8.14
C TYR A 233 -11.18 -19.61 -9.55
N GLY A 234 -10.13 -20.41 -9.74
CA GLY A 234 -9.40 -20.50 -10.99
C GLY A 234 -8.75 -19.16 -11.35
N ALA A 235 -8.22 -18.45 -10.35
CA ALA A 235 -7.69 -17.10 -10.53
C ALA A 235 -6.50 -17.11 -11.50
N THR A 236 -6.52 -16.20 -12.47
CA THR A 236 -5.48 -16.07 -13.50
C THR A 236 -4.58 -14.88 -13.29
N TYR A 237 -5.06 -13.88 -12.54
CA TYR A 237 -4.24 -12.78 -12.09
C TYR A 237 -4.54 -12.39 -10.64
N TRP A 238 -3.53 -11.80 -9.97
CA TRP A 238 -3.61 -11.38 -8.58
C TRP A 238 -2.93 -10.03 -8.35
N ASN A 239 -3.56 -9.14 -7.56
CA ASN A 239 -2.95 -7.91 -7.09
C ASN A 239 -2.39 -8.07 -5.68
N TYR A 240 -1.16 -7.59 -5.43
CA TYR A 240 -0.50 -7.75 -4.13
C TYR A 240 0.16 -6.46 -3.62
N THR A 241 0.58 -6.51 -2.35
CA THR A 241 1.60 -5.65 -1.75
C THR A 241 2.72 -6.53 -1.18
N GLY A 242 3.93 -5.99 -0.96
CA GLY A 242 5.10 -6.81 -0.64
C GLY A 242 4.98 -7.70 0.59
N LYS A 243 4.26 -7.25 1.64
CA LYS A 243 4.09 -8.03 2.87
C LYS A 243 3.28 -9.33 2.68
N PRO A 244 2.15 -9.36 1.97
CA PRO A 244 1.50 -10.60 1.54
C PRO A 244 2.41 -11.60 0.83
N LEU A 245 3.32 -11.16 -0.05
CA LEU A 245 4.30 -12.06 -0.66
C LEU A 245 5.15 -12.76 0.40
N ALA A 246 5.72 -11.99 1.34
CA ALA A 246 6.55 -12.54 2.40
C ALA A 246 5.79 -13.54 3.27
N TYR A 247 4.55 -13.25 3.62
CA TYR A 247 3.73 -14.15 4.44
C TYR A 247 3.34 -15.43 3.72
N ILE A 248 3.04 -15.38 2.42
CA ILE A 248 2.76 -16.58 1.62
C ILE A 248 4.02 -17.43 1.52
N LEU A 249 5.18 -16.82 1.26
CA LEU A 249 6.47 -17.52 1.18
C LEU A 249 6.90 -18.14 2.52
N ALA A 250 6.49 -17.56 3.64
CA ALA A 250 6.73 -18.13 4.98
C ALA A 250 5.89 -19.37 5.27
N THR A 251 4.83 -19.66 4.48
CA THR A 251 4.10 -20.94 4.60
C THR A 251 4.96 -22.12 4.10
N PRO A 252 4.78 -23.34 4.64
CA PRO A 252 5.51 -24.50 4.16
C PRO A 252 5.37 -24.69 2.64
N GLU A 253 6.49 -24.90 1.94
CA GLU A 253 6.51 -25.20 0.51
C GLU A 253 5.98 -26.63 0.27
N ALA A 254 5.08 -26.79 -0.69
CA ALA A 254 4.51 -28.07 -1.08
C ALA A 254 4.83 -28.41 -2.55
N PRO A 255 4.97 -29.71 -2.90
CA PRO A 255 5.33 -30.12 -4.27
C PRO A 255 4.32 -29.69 -5.35
N ASP A 256 3.11 -29.34 -4.94
CA ASP A 256 2.03 -28.94 -5.84
C ASP A 256 1.74 -27.42 -5.83
N ASP A 257 2.61 -26.60 -5.22
CA ASP A 257 2.42 -25.15 -5.16
C ASP A 257 2.31 -24.50 -6.54
N ALA A 258 3.05 -25.01 -7.52
CA ALA A 258 2.99 -24.58 -8.92
C ALA A 258 1.73 -25.08 -9.66
N VAL A 259 0.94 -26.00 -9.08
CA VAL A 259 -0.31 -26.46 -9.68
C VAL A 259 -1.42 -25.47 -9.37
N ASN A 260 -1.48 -24.40 -10.15
CA ASN A 260 -2.48 -23.34 -10.03
C ASN A 260 -2.73 -22.69 -11.42
N SER A 261 -3.72 -21.81 -11.53
CA SER A 261 -4.11 -21.13 -12.78
C SER A 261 -3.50 -19.72 -12.94
N LEU A 262 -2.75 -19.25 -11.92
CA LEU A 262 -2.25 -17.89 -11.89
C LEU A 262 -1.13 -17.70 -12.91
N ARG A 263 -1.30 -16.76 -13.86
CA ARG A 263 -0.29 -16.43 -14.87
C ARG A 263 0.50 -15.16 -14.55
N VAL A 264 -0.11 -14.23 -13.79
CA VAL A 264 0.54 -12.97 -13.42
C VAL A 264 0.10 -12.49 -12.03
N ALA A 265 1.08 -12.07 -11.24
CA ALA A 265 0.89 -11.29 -10.02
C ALA A 265 1.43 -9.88 -10.26
N TYR A 266 0.62 -8.85 -9.97
CA TYR A 266 1.00 -7.45 -10.15
C TYR A 266 0.83 -6.69 -8.84
N GLY A 267 1.87 -6.02 -8.41
CA GLY A 267 1.81 -5.28 -7.17
C GLY A 267 2.97 -4.32 -6.96
N ASN A 268 3.24 -4.00 -5.72
CA ASN A 268 4.28 -3.08 -5.31
C ASN A 268 4.88 -3.47 -3.95
N GLU A 269 6.05 -2.91 -3.63
CA GLU A 269 6.75 -3.10 -2.34
C GLU A 269 7.29 -4.52 -2.12
N GLY A 270 7.40 -5.34 -3.16
CA GLY A 270 8.13 -6.61 -3.11
C GLY A 270 9.64 -6.37 -3.18
N SER A 271 10.42 -6.96 -2.25
CA SER A 271 11.86 -6.99 -2.46
C SER A 271 12.21 -7.87 -3.66
N PRO A 272 13.33 -7.62 -4.35
CA PRO A 272 13.73 -8.45 -5.49
C PRO A 272 13.76 -9.95 -5.18
N GLN A 273 14.22 -10.31 -3.99
CA GLN A 273 14.31 -11.71 -3.53
C GLN A 273 12.92 -12.35 -3.37
N LEU A 274 11.97 -11.61 -2.75
CA LEU A 274 10.59 -12.10 -2.58
C LEU A 274 9.89 -12.28 -3.93
N VAL A 275 10.10 -11.35 -4.86
CA VAL A 275 9.54 -11.39 -6.21
C VAL A 275 10.05 -12.61 -6.98
N GLU A 276 11.37 -12.85 -6.94
CA GLU A 276 12.02 -13.98 -7.60
C GLU A 276 11.57 -15.32 -6.99
N GLU A 277 11.60 -15.44 -5.66
CA GLU A 277 11.22 -16.66 -4.95
C GLU A 277 9.74 -17.00 -5.14
N PHE A 278 8.86 -15.99 -5.12
CA PHE A 278 7.45 -16.19 -5.38
C PHE A 278 7.20 -16.68 -6.80
N GLY A 279 7.86 -16.04 -7.79
CA GLY A 279 7.78 -16.47 -9.19
C GLY A 279 8.25 -17.91 -9.39
N ARG A 280 9.33 -18.31 -8.73
CA ARG A 280 9.88 -19.68 -8.75
C ARG A 280 8.91 -20.69 -8.12
N ARG A 281 8.44 -20.41 -6.88
CA ARG A 281 7.63 -21.37 -6.11
C ARG A 281 6.26 -21.64 -6.75
N PHE A 282 5.61 -20.64 -7.29
CA PHE A 282 4.26 -20.75 -7.83
C PHE A 282 4.21 -20.77 -9.37
N GLU A 283 5.36 -20.72 -10.05
CA GLU A 283 5.49 -20.65 -11.52
C GLU A 283 4.68 -19.49 -12.14
N VAL A 284 4.69 -18.32 -11.48
CA VAL A 284 3.94 -17.14 -11.88
C VAL A 284 4.85 -15.99 -12.27
N ARG A 285 4.46 -15.22 -13.30
CA ARG A 285 5.14 -13.96 -13.64
C ARG A 285 4.78 -12.90 -12.61
N VAL A 286 5.76 -12.44 -11.83
CA VAL A 286 5.56 -11.37 -10.85
C VAL A 286 6.04 -10.05 -11.43
N ILE A 287 5.17 -9.03 -11.38
CA ILE A 287 5.49 -7.66 -11.79
C ILE A 287 5.38 -6.79 -10.54
N ASP A 288 6.53 -6.39 -10.02
CA ASP A 288 6.59 -5.38 -8.96
C ASP A 288 6.73 -4.01 -9.60
N ALA A 289 5.73 -3.16 -9.44
CA ALA A 289 5.65 -1.85 -10.08
C ALA A 289 5.76 -0.74 -9.06
N TYR A 290 6.23 0.41 -9.48
CA TYR A 290 6.18 1.62 -8.67
C TYR A 290 4.92 2.41 -8.98
N GLY A 291 4.15 2.75 -7.95
CA GLY A 291 2.96 3.57 -8.08
C GLY A 291 2.44 4.06 -6.73
N ALA A 292 1.84 5.22 -6.75
CA ALA A 292 1.10 5.81 -5.64
C ALA A 292 -0.36 6.02 -6.03
N THR A 293 -1.25 6.15 -5.04
CA THR A 293 -2.67 6.47 -5.29
C THR A 293 -2.81 7.76 -6.09
N GLU A 294 -1.93 8.72 -5.89
CA GLU A 294 -1.85 9.99 -6.63
C GLU A 294 -1.57 9.77 -8.14
N GLY A 295 -0.73 8.81 -8.47
CA GLY A 295 -0.39 8.47 -9.87
C GLY A 295 0.45 9.53 -10.59
N GLY A 296 1.02 10.49 -9.87
CA GLY A 296 1.79 11.59 -10.47
C GLY A 296 3.15 11.18 -11.05
N VAL A 297 3.69 10.03 -10.64
CA VAL A 297 4.86 9.37 -11.23
C VAL A 297 4.46 7.99 -11.71
N ALA A 298 4.84 7.64 -12.93
CA ALA A 298 4.71 6.30 -13.47
C ALA A 298 6.05 5.83 -14.03
N VAL A 299 6.50 4.67 -13.57
CA VAL A 299 7.68 4.00 -14.10
C VAL A 299 7.22 2.71 -14.76
N ASN A 300 7.52 2.55 -16.04
CA ASN A 300 7.22 1.33 -16.76
C ASN A 300 8.37 0.33 -16.53
N ARG A 301 8.01 -0.88 -16.11
CA ARG A 301 8.98 -1.97 -16.05
C ARG A 301 9.34 -2.38 -17.47
N ASP A 302 10.62 -2.41 -17.77
CA ASP A 302 11.12 -2.79 -19.09
C ASP A 302 10.90 -4.28 -19.38
N VAL A 303 10.96 -4.64 -20.66
CA VAL A 303 10.95 -6.03 -21.15
C VAL A 303 12.17 -6.80 -20.61
N GLU A 304 13.27 -6.11 -20.34
CA GLU A 304 14.46 -6.65 -19.67
C GLU A 304 14.58 -6.06 -18.26
N PRO A 305 14.01 -6.72 -17.24
CA PRO A 305 14.06 -6.22 -15.88
C PRO A 305 15.49 -6.26 -15.34
N ARG A 306 15.98 -5.13 -14.80
CA ARG A 306 17.23 -5.07 -14.05
C ARG A 306 16.95 -5.37 -12.57
N ALA A 307 17.76 -6.23 -11.97
CA ALA A 307 17.61 -6.62 -10.58
C ALA A 307 17.55 -5.39 -9.64
N GLY A 308 16.52 -5.32 -8.79
CA GLY A 308 16.30 -4.24 -7.85
C GLY A 308 15.76 -2.92 -8.42
N ALA A 309 15.73 -2.76 -9.76
CA ALA A 309 15.19 -1.57 -10.37
C ALA A 309 13.65 -1.61 -10.46
N LEU A 310 13.01 -0.44 -10.27
CA LEU A 310 11.59 -0.25 -10.52
C LEU A 310 11.25 -0.31 -12.02
N GLY A 311 12.23 -0.01 -12.88
CA GLY A 311 12.13 0.04 -14.32
C GLY A 311 12.98 1.17 -14.89
N LYS A 312 12.84 1.43 -16.20
CA LYS A 312 13.49 2.56 -16.84
C LYS A 312 12.69 3.83 -16.63
N ALA A 313 13.34 4.87 -16.08
CA ALA A 313 12.69 6.15 -15.85
C ALA A 313 12.33 6.81 -17.19
N PRO A 314 11.07 7.26 -17.41
CA PRO A 314 10.77 8.16 -18.51
C PRO A 314 11.57 9.47 -18.40
N ASP A 315 11.77 10.18 -19.51
CA ASP A 315 12.58 11.41 -19.54
C ASP A 315 12.07 12.50 -18.57
N ASN A 316 10.77 12.51 -18.30
CA ASN A 316 10.11 13.42 -17.37
C ASN A 316 10.18 12.96 -15.90
N VAL A 317 10.69 11.77 -15.60
CA VAL A 317 10.88 11.27 -14.24
C VAL A 317 12.36 11.31 -13.90
N ILE A 318 12.71 12.18 -12.96
CA ILE A 318 14.10 12.40 -12.53
C ILE A 318 14.22 12.32 -11.01
N VAL A 319 15.44 12.21 -10.52
CA VAL A 319 15.76 12.26 -9.09
C VAL A 319 16.49 13.56 -8.78
N VAL A 320 16.01 14.29 -7.75
CA VAL A 320 16.52 15.62 -7.41
C VAL A 320 16.81 15.75 -5.91
N SER A 321 17.67 16.73 -5.58
CA SER A 321 17.85 17.19 -4.20
C SER A 321 16.62 17.97 -3.71
N GLU A 322 16.58 18.31 -2.43
CA GLU A 322 15.54 19.15 -1.85
C GLU A 322 15.38 20.50 -2.57
N ASP A 323 16.49 21.06 -3.08
CA ASP A 323 16.54 22.31 -3.86
C ASP A 323 16.15 22.13 -5.34
N GLY A 324 15.77 20.93 -5.77
CA GLY A 324 15.37 20.63 -7.15
C GLY A 324 16.55 20.43 -8.11
N VAL A 325 17.77 20.27 -7.63
CA VAL A 325 18.95 19.99 -8.48
C VAL A 325 19.00 18.50 -8.80
N ARG A 326 19.13 18.15 -10.09
CA ARG A 326 19.23 16.76 -10.53
C ARG A 326 20.43 16.06 -9.90
N ARG A 327 20.19 14.89 -9.34
CA ARG A 327 21.24 14.05 -8.75
C ARG A 327 22.09 13.38 -9.82
N PRO A 328 23.41 13.16 -9.55
CA PRO A 328 24.27 12.40 -10.46
C PRO A 328 23.82 10.95 -10.52
N PRO A 329 24.20 10.22 -11.61
CA PRO A 329 23.91 8.79 -11.72
C PRO A 329 24.48 7.98 -10.57
N ALA A 330 23.73 6.96 -10.17
CA ALA A 330 24.17 5.95 -9.23
C ALA A 330 25.35 5.16 -9.81
N ARG A 331 26.34 4.89 -8.96
CA ARG A 331 27.48 4.04 -9.26
C ARG A 331 27.40 2.80 -8.38
N PHE A 332 27.63 1.64 -8.98
CA PHE A 332 27.64 0.37 -8.28
C PHE A 332 29.08 -0.17 -8.22
N ASP A 333 29.39 -0.87 -7.13
CA ASP A 333 30.63 -1.63 -7.02
C ASP A 333 30.55 -2.97 -7.78
N ASP A 334 31.63 -3.75 -7.74
CA ASP A 334 31.73 -5.03 -8.43
C ASP A 334 30.73 -6.09 -7.93
N GLN A 335 30.10 -5.85 -6.79
CA GLN A 335 29.07 -6.72 -6.19
C GLN A 335 27.65 -6.19 -6.44
N GLY A 336 27.50 -5.11 -7.23
CA GLY A 336 26.21 -4.51 -7.55
C GLY A 336 25.60 -3.65 -6.44
N ARG A 337 26.41 -3.19 -5.47
CA ARG A 337 25.97 -2.36 -4.36
C ARG A 337 26.17 -0.87 -4.66
N LEU A 338 25.25 -0.01 -4.19
CA LEU A 338 25.30 1.44 -4.41
C LEU A 338 26.51 2.08 -3.70
N ALA A 339 27.47 2.60 -4.48
CA ALA A 339 28.74 3.13 -3.97
C ALA A 339 28.73 4.64 -3.66
N ASN A 340 27.74 5.40 -4.19
CA ASN A 340 27.65 6.85 -4.03
C ASN A 340 26.26 7.31 -3.56
N ALA A 341 25.71 6.65 -2.55
CA ALA A 341 24.36 6.90 -2.04
C ALA A 341 24.12 8.37 -1.69
N ASP A 342 25.06 9.02 -0.98
CA ASP A 342 24.96 10.42 -0.54
C ASP A 342 24.80 11.42 -1.70
N GLU A 343 25.40 11.08 -2.86
CA GLU A 343 25.35 11.92 -4.05
C GLU A 343 24.11 11.60 -4.91
N ALA A 344 23.78 10.30 -5.08
CA ALA A 344 22.82 9.83 -6.07
C ALA A 344 21.38 9.79 -5.58
N VAL A 345 21.16 9.58 -4.25
CA VAL A 345 19.80 9.50 -3.69
C VAL A 345 19.18 10.89 -3.57
N GLY A 346 17.93 11.01 -3.99
CA GLY A 346 17.10 12.21 -3.88
C GLY A 346 15.63 11.89 -4.06
N GLU A 347 14.77 12.91 -4.11
CA GLU A 347 13.33 12.74 -4.30
C GLU A 347 13.01 12.45 -5.77
N ILE A 348 12.12 11.49 -6.00
CA ILE A 348 11.61 11.15 -7.33
C ILE A 348 10.56 12.20 -7.72
N VAL A 349 10.75 12.87 -8.85
CA VAL A 349 9.83 13.90 -9.33
C VAL A 349 9.43 13.67 -10.79
N ASN A 350 8.24 14.16 -11.15
CA ASN A 350 7.79 14.27 -12.53
C ASN A 350 7.83 15.74 -12.95
N THR A 351 8.67 16.08 -13.92
CA THR A 351 8.89 17.45 -14.39
C THR A 351 7.78 17.98 -15.29
N GLU A 352 6.89 17.14 -15.81
CA GLU A 352 5.73 17.52 -16.62
C GLU A 352 4.46 17.75 -15.78
N GLY A 353 4.58 17.80 -14.45
CA GLY A 353 3.48 18.10 -13.53
C GLY A 353 2.83 16.88 -12.93
N ALA A 354 1.58 17.05 -12.46
CA ALA A 354 0.89 16.09 -11.64
C ALA A 354 0.32 14.85 -12.37
N GLY A 355 0.39 14.81 -13.71
CA GLY A 355 -0.18 13.71 -14.49
C GLY A 355 -1.68 13.49 -14.19
N PRO A 356 -2.13 12.24 -13.86
CA PRO A 356 -3.52 11.95 -13.57
C PRO A 356 -3.96 12.33 -12.14
N PHE A 357 -3.13 12.97 -11.35
CA PHE A 357 -3.46 13.37 -9.98
C PHE A 357 -4.47 14.52 -9.96
N GLU A 358 -5.67 14.27 -9.47
CA GLU A 358 -6.77 15.23 -9.43
C GLU A 358 -6.85 16.02 -8.11
N GLY A 359 -5.90 15.81 -7.20
CA GLY A 359 -5.79 16.52 -5.92
C GLY A 359 -6.25 15.72 -4.72
N TYR A 360 -6.22 16.40 -3.57
CA TYR A 360 -6.75 15.89 -2.31
C TYR A 360 -8.02 16.64 -1.94
N TYR A 361 -9.03 15.93 -1.50
CA TYR A 361 -10.30 16.54 -1.10
C TYR A 361 -10.10 17.50 0.09
N LYS A 362 -10.51 18.76 -0.08
CA LYS A 362 -10.36 19.85 0.92
C LYS A 362 -8.93 19.97 1.52
N ASN A 363 -7.88 19.68 0.73
CA ASN A 363 -6.51 19.80 1.19
C ASN A 363 -5.60 20.37 0.10
N ASP A 364 -5.88 21.64 -0.27
CA ASP A 364 -5.12 22.37 -1.29
C ASP A 364 -3.66 22.61 -0.89
N GLU A 365 -3.37 22.66 0.41
CA GLU A 365 -2.01 22.83 0.90
C GLU A 365 -1.16 21.60 0.56
N ALA A 366 -1.66 20.41 0.83
CA ALA A 366 -0.98 19.17 0.47
C ALA A 366 -0.83 19.03 -1.05
N TYR A 367 -1.83 19.45 -1.83
CA TYR A 367 -1.74 19.45 -3.29
C TYR A 367 -0.65 20.42 -3.78
N ARG A 368 -0.63 21.67 -3.28
CA ARG A 368 0.42 22.65 -3.64
C ARG A 368 1.81 22.19 -3.26
N LYS A 369 1.96 21.52 -2.12
CA LYS A 369 3.23 20.93 -1.70
C LYS A 369 3.68 19.83 -2.65
N ALA A 370 2.76 18.95 -3.08
CA ALA A 370 3.05 17.88 -4.02
C ALA A 370 3.27 18.37 -5.46
N THR A 371 2.78 19.56 -5.81
CA THR A 371 2.85 20.10 -7.19
C THR A 371 3.70 21.40 -7.28
N ARG A 372 4.64 21.58 -6.35
CA ARG A 372 5.48 22.78 -6.29
C ARG A 372 6.41 22.91 -7.50
N ASN A 373 6.69 24.15 -7.89
CA ASN A 373 7.57 24.50 -9.02
C ASN A 373 7.11 23.95 -10.39
N GLY A 374 5.82 23.64 -10.56
CA GLY A 374 5.29 23.05 -11.78
C GLY A 374 5.59 21.56 -11.96
N TRP A 375 6.27 20.93 -11.01
CA TRP A 375 6.60 19.51 -10.97
C TRP A 375 5.71 18.77 -9.97
N TYR A 376 5.56 17.47 -10.18
CA TYR A 376 5.00 16.61 -9.14
C TYR A 376 6.12 15.98 -8.31
N TRP A 377 6.04 16.15 -7.00
CA TRP A 377 6.97 15.65 -6.00
C TRP A 377 6.32 14.48 -5.28
N SER A 378 6.89 13.28 -5.47
CA SER A 378 6.28 12.05 -5.00
C SER A 378 6.34 11.86 -3.47
N GLY A 379 7.30 12.49 -2.80
CA GLY A 379 7.64 12.20 -1.41
C GLY A 379 8.42 10.89 -1.23
N ASP A 380 8.79 10.25 -2.34
CA ASP A 380 9.56 9.02 -2.35
C ASP A 380 10.99 9.30 -2.80
N LEU A 381 11.95 8.63 -2.18
CA LEU A 381 13.36 8.69 -2.50
C LEU A 381 13.73 7.60 -3.51
N GLY A 382 14.67 7.94 -4.37
CA GLY A 382 15.22 7.00 -5.33
C GLY A 382 16.58 7.44 -5.85
N TYR A 383 17.12 6.66 -6.75
CA TYR A 383 18.33 6.98 -7.51
C TYR A 383 18.22 6.39 -8.92
N VAL A 384 18.93 6.97 -9.86
CA VAL A 384 18.92 6.56 -11.28
C VAL A 384 20.34 6.20 -11.68
N ASP A 385 20.52 5.06 -12.33
CA ASP A 385 21.83 4.65 -12.84
C ASP A 385 22.18 5.31 -14.20
N ALA A 386 23.37 5.04 -14.71
CA ALA A 386 23.85 5.60 -15.97
C ALA A 386 23.05 5.15 -17.20
N ASP A 387 22.34 4.02 -17.11
CA ASP A 387 21.50 3.47 -18.18
C ASP A 387 20.04 3.94 -18.07
N GLY A 388 19.70 4.75 -17.05
CA GLY A 388 18.39 5.33 -16.83
C GLY A 388 17.41 4.44 -16.03
N TYR A 389 17.89 3.38 -15.39
CA TYR A 389 17.06 2.59 -14.47
C TYR A 389 16.93 3.31 -13.14
N ILE A 390 15.69 3.36 -12.63
CA ILE A 390 15.37 3.99 -11.35
C ILE A 390 15.15 2.94 -10.27
N TYR A 391 15.65 3.23 -9.08
CA TYR A 391 15.61 2.37 -7.91
C TYR A 391 14.93 3.12 -6.76
N PHE A 392 14.14 2.39 -5.95
CA PHE A 392 13.51 2.94 -4.77
C PHE A 392 14.48 2.94 -3.58
N ALA A 393 14.53 4.04 -2.84
CA ALA A 393 15.41 4.21 -1.68
C ALA A 393 14.66 4.53 -0.36
N GLY A 394 13.33 4.50 -0.37
CA GLY A 394 12.52 4.82 0.80
C GLY A 394 11.66 6.07 0.62
N ARG A 395 11.22 6.66 1.73
CA ARG A 395 10.45 7.92 1.71
C ARG A 395 11.25 9.08 2.29
N THR A 396 10.90 10.29 1.91
CA THR A 396 11.54 11.51 2.45
C THR A 396 11.38 11.63 3.97
N ALA A 397 10.34 11.03 4.55
CA ALA A 397 10.12 10.95 6.00
C ALA A 397 10.94 9.84 6.70
N ASP A 398 11.58 8.95 5.94
CA ASP A 398 12.30 7.78 6.45
C ASP A 398 13.83 7.98 6.47
N TRP A 399 14.28 9.25 6.44
CA TRP A 399 15.70 9.56 6.64
C TRP A 399 16.11 9.32 8.10
N VAL A 400 17.24 8.66 8.26
CA VAL A 400 17.90 8.49 9.56
C VAL A 400 19.13 9.39 9.59
N ARG A 401 19.32 10.13 10.68
CA ARG A 401 20.45 11.05 10.85
C ARG A 401 21.36 10.61 11.97
N VAL A 402 22.47 9.98 11.62
CA VAL A 402 23.46 9.48 12.59
C VAL A 402 24.76 10.26 12.48
N ASP A 403 25.21 10.91 13.56
CA ASP A 403 26.48 11.65 13.62
C ASP A 403 26.68 12.65 12.47
N GLY A 404 25.60 13.36 12.07
CA GLY A 404 25.63 14.33 10.97
C GLY A 404 25.51 13.76 9.56
N GLU A 405 25.47 12.45 9.41
CA GLU A 405 25.23 11.75 8.14
C GLU A 405 23.75 11.42 8.00
N ASN A 406 23.16 11.83 6.88
CA ASN A 406 21.77 11.49 6.53
C ASN A 406 21.75 10.33 5.56
N PHE A 407 20.99 9.30 5.84
CA PHE A 407 20.80 8.17 4.93
C PHE A 407 19.36 7.67 4.93
N PRO A 408 18.89 7.12 3.79
CA PRO A 408 17.56 6.54 3.70
C PRO A 408 17.50 5.18 4.39
N ALA A 409 16.38 4.87 5.04
CA ALA A 409 16.17 3.58 5.70
C ALA A 409 16.13 2.39 4.73
N GLY A 410 15.60 2.59 3.51
CA GLY A 410 15.36 1.52 2.54
C GLY A 410 16.59 0.66 2.20
N PRO A 411 17.76 1.23 1.86
CA PRO A 411 18.98 0.45 1.64
C PRO A 411 19.39 -0.42 2.83
N VAL A 412 19.20 0.08 4.05
CA VAL A 412 19.50 -0.70 5.27
C VAL A 412 18.50 -1.86 5.43
N GLU A 413 17.22 -1.60 5.19
CA GLU A 413 16.16 -2.62 5.20
C GLU A 413 16.43 -3.72 4.17
N ASN A 414 16.79 -3.34 2.94
CA ASN A 414 17.15 -4.28 1.89
C ASN A 414 18.36 -5.15 2.27
N ALA A 415 19.34 -4.55 2.95
CA ALA A 415 20.48 -5.32 3.47
C ALA A 415 20.03 -6.32 4.55
N LEU A 416 19.21 -5.90 5.50
CA LEU A 416 18.70 -6.75 6.58
C LEU A 416 17.84 -7.92 6.06
N LEU A 417 17.07 -7.71 4.99
CA LEU A 417 16.27 -8.75 4.35
C LEU A 417 17.08 -9.83 3.63
N ARG A 418 18.40 -9.63 3.43
CA ARG A 418 19.30 -10.67 2.93
C ARG A 418 19.67 -11.72 3.99
N HIS A 419 19.41 -11.43 5.27
CA HIS A 419 19.64 -12.40 6.33
C HIS A 419 18.62 -13.56 6.23
N PRO A 420 19.08 -14.84 6.26
CA PRO A 420 18.21 -15.99 5.99
C PRO A 420 17.02 -16.13 6.96
N ASP A 421 17.17 -15.63 8.18
CA ASP A 421 16.13 -15.73 9.22
C ASP A 421 15.24 -14.48 9.32
N VAL A 422 15.51 -13.41 8.56
CA VAL A 422 14.72 -12.17 8.61
C VAL A 422 13.62 -12.22 7.56
N VAL A 423 12.36 -12.19 8.01
CA VAL A 423 11.16 -12.19 7.15
C VAL A 423 10.72 -10.77 6.83
N ALA A 424 10.85 -9.85 7.80
CA ALA A 424 10.53 -8.44 7.60
C ALA A 424 11.48 -7.55 8.41
N ALA A 425 11.81 -6.39 7.85
CA ALA A 425 12.66 -5.39 8.47
C ALA A 425 12.06 -4.00 8.31
N ALA A 426 12.16 -3.17 9.36
CA ALA A 426 11.86 -1.75 9.31
C ALA A 426 12.96 -0.99 10.05
N VAL A 427 13.52 0.04 9.41
CA VAL A 427 14.58 0.87 9.97
C VAL A 427 14.09 2.30 10.17
N TYR A 428 14.39 2.88 11.32
CA TYR A 428 13.97 4.21 11.71
C TYR A 428 14.96 4.84 12.68
N GLY A 429 14.93 6.18 12.77
CA GLY A 429 15.75 6.92 13.73
C GLY A 429 15.15 6.86 15.13
N VAL A 430 16.01 6.71 16.11
CA VAL A 430 15.71 6.90 17.55
C VAL A 430 16.67 7.93 18.14
N PRO A 431 16.24 8.77 19.09
CA PRO A 431 17.06 9.89 19.54
C PRO A 431 18.35 9.39 20.23
N ASP A 432 19.47 9.99 19.85
CA ASP A 432 20.74 9.82 20.52
C ASP A 432 20.85 10.73 21.75
N THR A 433 21.61 10.32 22.77
CA THR A 433 21.78 11.09 24.02
C THR A 433 22.58 12.38 23.84
N GLN A 434 23.40 12.49 22.79
CA GLN A 434 24.25 13.66 22.54
C GLN A 434 23.68 14.53 21.39
N ALA A 435 23.57 14.00 20.20
CA ALA A 435 23.10 14.74 19.03
C ALA A 435 22.58 13.82 17.93
N GLY A 436 21.54 14.27 17.18
CA GLY A 436 20.97 13.49 16.09
C GLY A 436 20.21 12.25 16.55
N ASP A 437 20.25 11.21 15.74
CA ASP A 437 19.60 9.93 15.97
C ASP A 437 20.60 8.80 15.96
N GLN A 438 20.13 7.61 16.33
CA GLN A 438 20.76 6.32 16.05
C GLN A 438 19.81 5.47 15.21
N ALA A 439 20.35 4.61 14.37
CA ALA A 439 19.55 3.66 13.62
C ALA A 439 19.01 2.54 14.53
N MET A 440 17.71 2.28 14.44
CA MET A 440 17.07 1.15 15.08
C MET A 440 16.39 0.29 14.02
N ALA A 441 16.58 -1.03 14.08
CA ALA A 441 15.90 -1.99 13.24
C ALA A 441 14.85 -2.76 14.04
N CYS A 442 13.62 -2.80 13.56
CA CYS A 442 12.60 -3.74 14.00
C CYS A 442 12.56 -4.92 13.03
N LEU A 443 12.69 -6.14 13.53
CA LEU A 443 12.79 -7.35 12.72
C LEU A 443 11.70 -8.35 13.11
N VAL A 444 11.15 -9.03 12.11
CA VAL A 444 10.37 -10.26 12.28
C VAL A 444 11.25 -11.40 11.79
N LEU A 445 11.45 -12.39 12.63
CA LEU A 445 12.22 -13.57 12.27
C LEU A 445 11.31 -14.69 11.79
N ARG A 446 11.88 -15.62 11.03
CA ARG A 446 11.22 -16.86 10.61
C ARG A 446 10.83 -17.68 11.83
N ASP A 447 9.70 -18.38 11.75
CA ASP A 447 9.23 -19.24 12.83
C ASP A 447 10.29 -20.26 13.24
N GLY A 448 10.57 -20.33 14.56
CA GLY A 448 11.57 -21.19 15.14
C GLY A 448 13.02 -20.70 15.05
N ALA A 449 13.29 -19.57 14.37
CA ALA A 449 14.62 -18.96 14.37
C ALA A 449 14.91 -18.27 15.71
N ALA A 450 16.14 -18.45 16.20
CA ALA A 450 16.63 -17.78 17.41
C ALA A 450 17.60 -16.66 17.03
N PHE A 451 17.48 -15.51 17.67
CA PHE A 451 18.42 -14.41 17.46
C PHE A 451 19.71 -14.65 18.22
N ASP A 452 20.81 -14.79 17.48
CA ASP A 452 22.16 -14.84 18.02
C ASP A 452 22.85 -13.49 17.76
N GLY A 453 23.08 -12.72 18.82
CA GLY A 453 23.66 -11.38 18.73
C GLY A 453 25.11 -11.36 18.21
N VAL A 454 25.89 -12.43 18.37
CA VAL A 454 27.25 -12.56 17.82
C VAL A 454 27.18 -12.87 16.33
N ALA A 455 26.42 -13.89 15.95
CA ALA A 455 26.27 -14.29 14.57
C ALA A 455 25.67 -13.17 13.71
N PHE A 456 24.62 -12.50 14.22
CA PHE A 456 23.99 -11.38 13.54
C PHE A 456 24.92 -10.16 13.37
N ALA A 457 25.71 -9.83 14.40
CA ALA A 457 26.69 -8.74 14.31
C ALA A 457 27.77 -9.05 13.27
N THR A 458 28.30 -10.28 13.28
CA THR A 458 29.32 -10.74 12.31
C THR A 458 28.77 -10.69 10.89
N TRP A 459 27.53 -11.18 10.69
CA TRP A 459 26.88 -11.14 9.40
C TRP A 459 26.65 -9.70 8.91
N LEU A 460 26.18 -8.81 9.79
CA LEU A 460 25.93 -7.41 9.50
C LEU A 460 27.23 -6.65 9.15
N ASP A 461 28.33 -6.97 9.83
CA ASP A 461 29.64 -6.38 9.55
C ASP A 461 30.19 -6.81 8.19
N GLY A 462 29.80 -7.97 7.70
CA GLY A 462 30.10 -8.45 6.35
C GLY A 462 29.29 -7.76 5.24
N GLN A 463 28.30 -6.92 5.58
CA GLN A 463 27.56 -6.15 4.58
C GLN A 463 28.36 -4.89 4.21
N GLU A 464 29.16 -4.98 3.16
CA GLU A 464 30.09 -3.91 2.75
C GLU A 464 29.35 -2.67 2.19
N ASP A 465 28.09 -2.83 1.75
CA ASP A 465 27.20 -1.74 1.29
C ASP A 465 26.58 -0.95 2.46
N LEU A 466 26.79 -1.39 3.71
CA LEU A 466 26.37 -0.66 4.89
C LEU A 466 27.56 0.05 5.55
N GLY A 467 27.61 1.36 5.39
CA GLY A 467 28.54 2.18 6.15
C GLY A 467 28.42 1.96 7.67
N PRO A 468 29.48 2.17 8.45
CA PRO A 468 29.44 1.89 9.90
C PRO A 468 28.33 2.63 10.64
N LYS A 469 27.91 3.82 10.19
CA LYS A 469 26.83 4.63 10.77
C LYS A 469 25.44 4.17 10.36
N TRP A 470 25.34 3.39 9.27
CA TRP A 470 24.07 2.87 8.76
C TRP A 470 23.66 1.60 9.48
N ARG A 471 24.59 0.92 10.13
CA ARG A 471 24.33 -0.31 10.87
C ARG A 471 23.47 0.02 12.10
N PRO A 472 22.33 -0.67 12.28
CA PRO A 472 21.46 -0.43 13.43
C PRO A 472 22.21 -0.60 14.75
N ARG A 473 22.16 0.42 15.63
CA ARG A 473 22.66 0.31 17.00
C ARG A 473 21.70 -0.49 17.87
N TYR A 474 20.41 -0.35 17.60
CA TYR A 474 19.36 -1.05 18.33
C TYR A 474 18.63 -2.02 17.40
N VAL A 475 18.29 -3.20 17.95
CA VAL A 475 17.46 -4.20 17.28
C VAL A 475 16.28 -4.55 18.17
N ARG A 476 15.08 -4.48 17.63
CA ARG A 476 13.84 -4.94 18.23
C ARG A 476 13.35 -6.17 17.46
N LEU A 477 13.07 -7.24 18.19
CA LEU A 477 12.42 -8.43 17.61
C LEU A 477 10.96 -8.41 18.01
N THR A 478 10.09 -8.49 17.04
CA THR A 478 8.65 -8.56 17.24
C THR A 478 8.05 -9.74 16.48
N ALA A 479 6.96 -10.29 17.01
CA ALA A 479 6.20 -11.31 16.30
C ALA A 479 5.45 -10.70 15.11
N GLU A 480 5.01 -9.43 15.24
CA GLU A 480 4.25 -8.73 14.21
C GLU A 480 4.55 -7.23 14.26
N MET A 481 4.81 -6.64 13.09
CA MET A 481 5.00 -5.20 12.97
C MET A 481 3.64 -4.48 12.85
N PRO A 482 3.53 -3.24 13.40
CA PRO A 482 2.36 -2.42 13.17
C PRO A 482 2.21 -2.13 11.69
N THR A 483 1.00 -2.36 11.17
CA THR A 483 0.70 -2.19 9.75
C THR A 483 -0.55 -1.35 9.53
N THR A 484 -0.61 -0.73 8.36
CA THR A 484 -1.85 -0.15 7.84
C THR A 484 -2.82 -1.28 7.47
N GLY A 485 -4.08 -0.94 7.24
CA GLY A 485 -5.07 -1.88 6.70
C GLY A 485 -4.70 -2.49 5.34
N THR A 486 -3.69 -1.95 4.65
CA THR A 486 -3.09 -2.50 3.43
C THR A 486 -1.82 -3.29 3.66
N ASN A 487 -1.56 -3.69 4.90
CA ASN A 487 -0.36 -4.42 5.29
C ASN A 487 0.97 -3.66 5.07
N LYS A 488 0.94 -2.32 4.93
CA LYS A 488 2.17 -1.51 4.92
C LYS A 488 2.66 -1.27 6.34
N ILE A 489 3.96 -1.43 6.57
CA ILE A 489 4.57 -1.19 7.89
C ILE A 489 4.40 0.30 8.27
N VAL A 490 3.89 0.56 9.47
CA VAL A 490 3.73 1.92 10.01
C VAL A 490 4.96 2.30 10.82
N LYS A 491 6.03 2.72 10.14
CA LYS A 491 7.30 3.12 10.77
C LYS A 491 7.13 4.22 11.82
N ARG A 492 6.17 5.14 11.63
CA ARG A 492 5.87 6.20 12.62
C ARG A 492 5.53 5.60 13.98
N THR A 493 4.73 4.53 14.02
CA THR A 493 4.40 3.85 15.29
C THR A 493 5.64 3.25 15.92
N LEU A 494 6.51 2.59 15.13
CA LEU A 494 7.78 2.04 15.61
C LEU A 494 8.71 3.13 16.15
N ALA A 495 8.83 4.25 15.42
CA ALA A 495 9.65 5.40 15.81
C ALA A 495 9.12 6.09 17.09
N GLN A 496 7.81 6.11 17.31
CA GLN A 496 7.21 6.62 18.55
C GLN A 496 7.44 5.67 19.74
N GLN A 497 7.37 4.36 19.50
CA GLN A 497 7.64 3.34 20.53
C GLN A 497 9.12 3.28 20.90
N LYS A 498 10.02 3.50 19.92
CA LYS A 498 11.49 3.44 20.12
C LYS A 498 11.91 2.13 20.79
N PHE A 499 12.70 2.25 21.85
CA PHE A 499 13.12 1.18 22.76
C PHE A 499 12.44 1.28 24.13
N ARG A 500 11.30 1.99 24.22
CA ARG A 500 10.53 2.16 25.46
C ARG A 500 9.81 0.86 25.83
N ARG A 501 10.21 0.24 26.93
CA ARG A 501 9.66 -1.04 27.39
C ARG A 501 8.17 -0.98 27.74
N ASP A 502 7.68 0.18 28.20
CA ASP A 502 6.26 0.41 28.48
C ASP A 502 5.38 0.44 27.19
N LEU A 503 5.98 0.67 26.02
CA LEU A 503 5.29 0.75 24.74
C LEU A 503 5.53 -0.45 23.81
N VAL A 504 6.67 -1.16 23.97
CA VAL A 504 7.01 -2.29 23.08
C VAL A 504 6.53 -3.65 23.63
N GLY A 505 6.02 -3.70 24.87
CA GLY A 505 5.48 -4.92 25.46
C GLY A 505 6.54 -6.01 25.67
N ASP A 506 6.23 -7.22 25.20
CA ASP A 506 7.08 -8.41 25.34
C ASP A 506 8.16 -8.54 24.25
N ASP A 507 8.28 -7.56 23.36
CA ASP A 507 9.29 -7.58 22.30
C ASP A 507 10.71 -7.58 22.89
N ALA A 508 11.59 -8.39 22.31
CA ALA A 508 12.99 -8.45 22.73
C ALA A 508 13.78 -7.28 22.13
N LEU A 509 14.52 -6.59 22.99
CA LEU A 509 15.36 -5.47 22.61
C LEU A 509 16.84 -5.80 22.79
N TYR A 510 17.64 -5.40 21.80
CA TYR A 510 19.08 -5.59 21.78
C TYR A 510 19.78 -4.28 21.45
N VAL A 511 21.01 -4.14 21.94
CA VAL A 511 21.87 -2.99 21.67
C VAL A 511 23.29 -3.47 21.35
N ARG A 512 23.92 -2.77 20.41
CA ARG A 512 25.34 -2.93 20.09
C ARG A 512 26.00 -1.56 20.13
N GLU A 513 26.85 -1.35 21.14
CA GLU A 513 27.62 -0.12 21.21
C GLU A 513 28.73 -0.09 20.16
N ARG A 514 29.21 1.11 19.86
CA ARG A 514 30.30 1.28 18.89
C ARG A 514 31.57 0.59 19.39
N GLY A 515 32.04 -0.38 18.63
CA GLY A 515 33.21 -1.20 18.94
C GLY A 515 32.89 -2.54 19.59
N ASP A 516 31.63 -2.79 19.95
CA ASP A 516 31.21 -4.11 20.43
C ASP A 516 31.21 -5.16 19.32
N ALA A 517 31.64 -6.37 19.69
CA ALA A 517 31.63 -7.51 18.76
C ALA A 517 30.27 -8.16 18.57
N ALA A 518 29.28 -7.85 19.43
CA ALA A 518 27.98 -8.52 19.46
C ALA A 518 26.86 -7.60 19.93
N TYR A 519 25.62 -7.93 19.51
CA TYR A 519 24.43 -7.40 20.14
C TYR A 519 24.18 -8.09 21.48
N ARG A 520 23.91 -7.32 22.51
CA ARG A 520 23.49 -7.79 23.85
C ARG A 520 22.05 -7.36 24.13
N VAL A 521 21.42 -8.03 25.06
CA VAL A 521 20.08 -7.65 25.52
C VAL A 521 20.11 -6.20 26.05
N PHE A 522 19.17 -5.39 25.57
CA PHE A 522 18.91 -4.04 26.06
C PHE A 522 18.06 -4.14 27.34
N THR A 523 18.60 -3.70 28.46
CA THR A 523 18.01 -3.85 29.79
C THR A 523 17.27 -2.59 30.25
N ALA A 524 16.53 -2.67 31.35
CA ALA A 524 15.92 -1.50 31.99
C ALA A 524 16.97 -0.46 32.45
N ALA A 525 18.19 -0.92 32.78
CA ALA A 525 19.29 -0.01 33.11
C ALA A 525 19.79 0.77 31.90
N ASP A 526 19.83 0.13 30.72
CA ASP A 526 20.15 0.81 29.44
C ASP A 526 19.09 1.85 29.08
N GLU A 527 17.81 1.52 29.24
CA GLU A 527 16.70 2.45 29.03
C GLU A 527 16.81 3.68 29.95
N ALA A 528 17.06 3.46 31.26
CA ALA A 528 17.27 4.54 32.20
C ALA A 528 18.49 5.40 31.83
N ALA A 529 19.59 4.79 31.41
CA ALA A 529 20.81 5.50 31.00
C ALA A 529 20.55 6.39 29.76
N VAL A 530 19.78 5.91 28.77
CA VAL A 530 19.40 6.73 27.60
C VAL A 530 18.52 7.90 28.05
N ARG A 531 17.51 7.66 28.89
CA ARG A 531 16.60 8.69 29.40
C ARG A 531 17.35 9.77 30.17
N ASP A 532 18.20 9.36 31.10
CA ASP A 532 19.03 10.28 31.91
C ASP A 532 20.00 11.06 31.03
N GLY A 533 20.59 10.43 30.02
CA GLY A 533 21.45 11.06 29.03
C GLY A 533 20.74 12.13 28.22
N LEU A 534 19.50 11.87 27.77
CA LEU A 534 18.65 12.86 27.08
C LEU A 534 18.32 14.05 28.00
N ALA A 535 18.00 13.80 29.28
CA ALA A 535 17.73 14.84 30.27
C ALA A 535 18.98 15.70 30.55
N ALA A 536 20.13 15.07 30.74
CA ALA A 536 21.40 15.75 30.98
C ALA A 536 21.83 16.68 29.83
N THR A 537 21.39 16.42 28.61
CA THR A 537 21.69 17.23 27.41
C THR A 537 20.55 18.16 27.01
N GLY A 538 19.48 18.30 27.84
CA GLY A 538 18.32 19.15 27.53
C GLY A 538 17.45 18.61 26.38
N ARG A 539 17.55 17.31 26.10
CA ARG A 539 16.84 16.63 25.01
C ARG A 539 15.72 15.71 25.49
N GLU A 540 15.31 15.79 26.73
CA GLU A 540 14.30 14.92 27.35
C GLU A 540 12.97 14.90 26.58
N ARG A 541 12.61 16.01 25.90
CA ARG A 541 11.41 16.07 25.06
C ARG A 541 11.36 14.98 23.97
N PHE A 542 12.52 14.52 23.49
CA PHE A 542 12.60 13.47 22.48
C PHE A 542 12.29 12.08 23.03
N TRP A 543 12.16 11.94 24.36
CA TRP A 543 11.70 10.71 24.98
C TRP A 543 10.21 10.48 24.70
N ASP A 544 9.39 11.53 24.71
CA ASP A 544 7.94 11.45 24.59
C ASP A 544 7.42 11.77 23.15
N LEU A 545 8.26 12.37 22.29
CA LEU A 545 7.95 12.61 20.89
C LEU A 545 8.10 11.34 20.04
#